data_f4b308d239a199f6d904b5ffc5fe09ac
#
_entry.id   f4b308d239a199f6d904b5ffc5fe09ac
#
_cell.length_a   1.000
_cell.length_b   1.000
_cell.length_c   1.000
_cell.angle_alpha   90.00
_cell.angle_beta   90.00
_cell.angle_gamma   90.00
#
_symmetry.space_group_name_H-M   'P 1'
#
loop_
_entity.id
_entity.type
_entity.pdbx_description
1 polymer ?
#
loop_
_entity_poly.entity_id
_entity_poly.type
_entity_poly.pdbx_seq_one_letter_code
_entity_poly.pdbx_strand_id
1 'polypeptide(L)'
;MDAPLPRQGHLSFEGDAPPRGACVRRDEPEAGLVRLVFDPPHRSFPVLDAPLLDDLADAITALEAAPPRGLLFMGRRPDQFLAGADVRAIERARDPKVIERAVRSVHELFARIDRLPCTVVAAVGGPVPGGAFELCLACDAIVLSNDEKTRIGLPETKLG
;
A
#
# COMPACT_ATOMS: atom_id res chain seq x y z
N MET A 1 8.97 28.11 0.61
CA MET A 1 8.94 26.79 -0.04
C MET A 1 7.57 26.20 0.32
N ASP A 2 6.63 26.29 -0.63
CA ASP A 2 5.28 25.83 -0.41
C ASP A 2 5.27 24.31 -0.30
N ALA A 3 4.66 23.80 0.78
CA ALA A 3 4.41 22.37 0.92
C ALA A 3 3.60 21.90 -0.30
N PRO A 4 3.96 20.79 -0.93
CA PRO A 4 3.17 20.27 -2.05
C PRO A 4 1.74 20.03 -1.58
N LEU A 5 0.79 20.56 -2.36
CA LEU A 5 -0.64 20.35 -2.12
C LEU A 5 -0.92 18.85 -1.98
N PRO A 6 -1.75 18.44 -0.98
CA PRO A 6 -2.14 17.05 -0.85
C PRO A 6 -2.77 16.58 -2.17
N ARG A 7 -2.32 15.44 -2.69
CA ARG A 7 -2.92 14.85 -3.88
C ARG A 7 -4.41 14.63 -3.62
N GLN A 8 -5.23 15.02 -4.58
CA GLN A 8 -6.66 14.92 -4.46
C GLN A 8 -7.05 13.45 -4.19
N GLY A 9 -7.64 13.21 -3.02
CA GLY A 9 -8.23 11.93 -2.67
C GLY A 9 -7.71 11.23 -1.41
N HIS A 10 -6.53 11.60 -0.86
CA HIS A 10 -6.05 10.97 0.37
C HIS A 10 -6.54 11.71 1.63
N LEU A 11 -6.65 10.94 2.73
CA LEU A 11 -6.89 11.51 4.06
C LEU A 11 -5.67 12.33 4.51
N SER A 12 -5.92 13.37 5.31
CA SER A 12 -4.85 14.22 5.83
C SER A 12 -3.88 13.42 6.70
N PHE A 13 -2.58 13.61 6.47
CA PHE A 13 -1.52 13.07 7.29
C PHE A 13 -1.15 14.06 8.41
N GLU A 14 -0.95 13.56 9.62
CA GLU A 14 -0.48 14.37 10.75
C GLU A 14 1.00 14.12 11.03
N GLY A 15 1.74 15.21 11.22
CA GLY A 15 3.17 15.20 11.46
C GLY A 15 3.98 15.60 10.23
N ASP A 16 5.30 15.56 10.37
CA ASP A 16 6.21 15.80 9.27
C ASP A 16 6.15 14.64 8.29
N ALA A 17 5.63 14.90 7.10
CA ALA A 17 5.60 13.89 6.04
C ALA A 17 7.04 13.52 5.64
N PRO A 18 7.33 12.22 5.47
CA PRO A 18 8.63 11.78 4.99
C PRO A 18 8.88 12.31 3.56
N PRO A 19 10.15 12.38 3.14
CA PRO A 19 10.46 12.67 1.74
C PRO A 19 9.74 11.72 0.78
N ARG A 20 9.35 12.20 -0.40
CA ARG A 20 8.73 11.37 -1.44
C ARG A 20 9.67 10.23 -1.86
N GLY A 21 9.10 9.07 -2.07
CA GLY A 21 9.83 7.84 -2.39
C GLY A 21 10.44 7.13 -1.18
N ALA A 22 10.26 7.67 0.04
CA ALA A 22 10.85 7.08 1.23
C ALA A 22 10.05 5.92 1.81
N CYS A 23 8.74 5.82 1.51
CA CYS A 23 7.85 4.81 2.08
C CYS A 23 7.81 3.50 1.29
N VAL A 24 8.06 3.58 -0.03
CA VAL A 24 8.06 2.43 -0.95
C VAL A 24 9.40 2.37 -1.67
N ARG A 25 10.25 1.46 -1.24
CA ARG A 25 11.56 1.24 -1.87
C ARG A 25 11.41 0.30 -3.06
N ARG A 26 12.02 0.67 -4.19
CA ARG A 26 12.08 -0.15 -5.39
C ARG A 26 13.48 -0.73 -5.56
N ASP A 27 13.57 -2.01 -5.85
CA ASP A 27 14.77 -2.66 -6.36
C ASP A 27 14.45 -3.69 -7.45
N GLU A 28 15.47 -4.21 -8.10
CA GLU A 28 15.36 -5.19 -9.19
C GLU A 28 16.37 -6.30 -8.92
N PRO A 29 16.02 -7.30 -8.10
CA PRO A 29 16.92 -8.38 -7.71
C PRO A 29 17.35 -9.27 -8.88
N GLU A 30 16.57 -9.29 -9.95
CA GLU A 30 16.83 -10.03 -11.19
C GLU A 30 16.25 -9.20 -12.35
N ALA A 31 16.88 -9.30 -13.53
CA ALA A 31 16.48 -8.54 -14.71
C ALA A 31 15.00 -8.71 -15.06
N GLY A 32 14.25 -7.62 -15.02
CA GLY A 32 12.82 -7.56 -15.27
C GLY A 32 11.93 -8.01 -14.11
N LEU A 33 12.49 -8.39 -12.96
CA LEU A 33 11.73 -8.64 -11.73
C LEU A 33 11.85 -7.45 -10.80
N VAL A 34 10.81 -6.63 -10.73
CA VAL A 34 10.75 -5.48 -9.82
C VAL A 34 10.19 -5.91 -8.47
N ARG A 35 10.81 -5.40 -7.41
CA ARG A 35 10.34 -5.57 -6.04
C ARG A 35 10.03 -4.21 -5.43
N LEU A 36 8.80 -4.07 -4.92
CA LEU A 36 8.37 -2.93 -4.13
C LEU A 36 8.29 -3.34 -2.66
N VAL A 37 9.12 -2.69 -1.85
CA VAL A 37 9.24 -2.98 -0.42
C VAL A 37 8.61 -1.86 0.39
N PHE A 38 7.60 -2.19 1.21
CA PHE A 38 6.98 -1.24 2.13
C PHE A 38 7.90 -1.01 3.33
N ASP A 39 8.48 0.19 3.40
CA ASP A 39 9.47 0.57 4.42
C ASP A 39 9.32 2.03 4.87
N PRO A 40 8.13 2.46 5.35
CA PRO A 40 7.89 3.85 5.71
C PRO A 40 8.75 4.26 6.93
N PRO A 41 9.59 5.31 6.82
CA PRO A 41 10.52 5.70 7.90
C PRO A 41 9.81 6.28 9.13
N HIS A 42 8.58 6.77 8.98
CA HIS A 42 7.78 7.38 10.05
C HIS A 42 6.91 6.37 10.82
N ARG A 43 6.95 5.08 10.45
CA ARG A 43 6.15 4.02 11.08
C ARG A 43 7.03 2.82 11.44
N SER A 44 6.80 2.26 12.61
CA SER A 44 7.41 0.98 13.02
C SER A 44 6.81 -0.22 12.27
N PHE A 45 5.55 -0.09 11.84
CA PHE A 45 4.83 -1.05 11.01
C PHE A 45 4.17 -0.31 9.83
N PRO A 46 4.29 -0.78 8.59
CA PRO A 46 3.69 -0.12 7.43
C PRO A 46 2.17 -0.07 7.51
N VAL A 47 1.59 1.08 7.23
CA VAL A 47 0.15 1.36 7.21
C VAL A 47 -0.17 2.08 5.90
N LEU A 48 -1.33 1.85 5.32
CA LEU A 48 -1.83 2.57 4.15
C LEU A 48 -2.25 4.00 4.56
N ASP A 49 -1.26 4.83 4.83
CA ASP A 49 -1.43 6.27 5.07
C ASP A 49 -1.09 7.08 3.82
N ALA A 50 -1.36 8.38 3.85
CA ALA A 50 -1.21 9.23 2.67
C ALA A 50 0.21 9.20 2.09
N PRO A 51 1.33 9.31 2.86
CA PRO A 51 2.66 9.25 2.29
C PRO A 51 2.98 7.92 1.59
N LEU A 52 2.56 6.79 2.17
CA LEU A 52 2.78 5.48 1.57
C LEU A 52 1.94 5.28 0.32
N LEU A 53 0.67 5.72 0.33
CA LEU A 53 -0.21 5.64 -0.84
C LEU A 53 0.29 6.52 -1.99
N ASP A 54 0.81 7.71 -1.70
CA ASP A 54 1.41 8.60 -2.71
C ASP A 54 2.63 7.95 -3.37
N ASP A 55 3.54 7.39 -2.57
CA ASP A 55 4.73 6.71 -3.07
C ASP A 55 4.39 5.46 -3.87
N LEU A 56 3.38 4.70 -3.42
CA LEU A 56 2.87 3.54 -4.15
C LEU A 56 2.28 3.97 -5.50
N ALA A 57 1.46 5.03 -5.53
CA ALA A 57 0.87 5.55 -6.77
C ALA A 57 1.93 6.01 -7.77
N ASP A 58 3.02 6.64 -7.29
CA ASP A 58 4.15 7.03 -8.12
C ASP A 58 4.90 5.81 -8.68
N ALA A 59 5.13 4.81 -7.84
CA ALA A 59 5.76 3.57 -8.26
C ALA A 59 4.93 2.85 -9.33
N ILE A 60 3.62 2.73 -9.14
CA ILE A 60 2.71 2.12 -10.12
C ILE A 60 2.69 2.92 -11.43
N THR A 61 2.66 4.26 -11.38
CA THR A 61 2.75 5.10 -12.58
C THR A 61 4.03 4.83 -13.37
N ALA A 62 5.16 4.66 -12.69
CA ALA A 62 6.42 4.33 -13.35
C ALA A 62 6.41 2.91 -13.96
N LEU A 63 5.74 1.95 -13.32
CA LEU A 63 5.61 0.58 -13.82
C LEU A 63 4.63 0.49 -15.00
N GLU A 64 3.58 1.32 -15.04
CA GLU A 64 2.69 1.43 -16.20
C GLU A 64 3.42 1.95 -17.44
N ALA A 65 4.34 2.92 -17.25
CA ALA A 65 5.15 3.49 -18.34
C ALA A 65 6.24 2.54 -18.84
N ALA A 66 6.78 1.69 -17.97
CA ALA A 66 7.82 0.70 -18.28
C ALA A 66 7.54 -0.62 -17.53
N PRO A 67 6.65 -1.46 -18.04
CA PRO A 67 6.21 -2.67 -17.36
C PRO A 67 7.35 -3.68 -17.18
N PRO A 68 7.54 -4.24 -15.98
CA PRO A 68 8.48 -5.31 -15.74
C PRO A 68 7.93 -6.67 -16.24
N ARG A 69 8.75 -7.71 -16.20
CA ARG A 69 8.32 -9.10 -16.40
C ARG A 69 7.49 -9.62 -15.22
N GLY A 70 7.75 -9.11 -14.03
CA GLY A 70 7.03 -9.45 -12.80
C GLY A 70 7.22 -8.39 -11.73
N LEU A 71 6.23 -8.28 -10.85
CA LEU A 71 6.20 -7.37 -9.71
C LEU A 71 6.00 -8.16 -8.43
N LEU A 72 6.84 -7.89 -7.42
CA LEU A 72 6.72 -8.46 -6.09
C LEU A 72 6.48 -7.35 -5.06
N PHE A 73 5.37 -7.43 -4.34
CA PHE A 73 5.14 -6.64 -3.13
C PHE A 73 5.62 -7.39 -1.90
N MET A 74 6.33 -6.71 -1.00
CA MET A 74 6.73 -7.27 0.30
C MET A 74 6.96 -6.19 1.35
N GLY A 75 6.95 -6.58 2.62
CA GLY A 75 7.40 -5.73 3.71
C GLY A 75 8.92 -5.73 3.85
N ARG A 76 9.46 -4.74 4.57
CA ARG A 76 10.89 -4.67 4.91
C ARG A 76 11.36 -5.90 5.70
N ARG A 77 10.51 -6.46 6.54
CA ARG A 77 10.80 -7.61 7.40
C ARG A 77 9.92 -8.79 7.04
N PRO A 78 10.41 -10.03 7.21
CA PRO A 78 9.64 -11.23 6.89
C PRO A 78 8.34 -11.38 7.70
N ASP A 79 8.24 -10.74 8.87
CA ASP A 79 7.10 -10.76 9.78
C ASP A 79 6.19 -9.52 9.64
N GLN A 80 6.40 -8.71 8.60
CA GLN A 80 5.64 -7.49 8.35
C GLN A 80 5.26 -7.40 6.87
N PHE A 81 4.05 -6.92 6.61
CA PHE A 81 3.60 -6.52 5.29
C PHE A 81 2.95 -5.14 5.40
N LEU A 82 1.63 -5.08 5.51
CA LEU A 82 0.84 -3.85 5.70
C LEU A 82 -0.23 -4.11 6.77
N ALA A 83 -0.45 -3.15 7.66
CA ALA A 83 -1.43 -3.28 8.75
C ALA A 83 -2.83 -2.72 8.41
N GLY A 84 -3.12 -2.48 7.14
CA GLY A 84 -4.40 -1.92 6.71
C GLY A 84 -4.40 -0.40 6.62
N ALA A 85 -5.60 0.20 6.63
CA ALA A 85 -5.80 1.64 6.54
C ALA A 85 -5.40 2.37 7.84
N ASP A 86 -5.05 3.67 7.73
CA ASP A 86 -4.87 4.53 8.90
C ASP A 86 -6.23 4.89 9.52
N VAL A 87 -6.68 4.04 10.46
CA VAL A 87 -7.95 4.20 11.18
C VAL A 87 -8.04 5.57 11.87
N ARG A 88 -6.93 6.08 12.41
CA ARG A 88 -6.91 7.40 13.06
C ARG A 88 -7.17 8.53 12.07
N ALA A 89 -6.68 8.42 10.84
CA ALA A 89 -6.98 9.38 9.79
C ALA A 89 -8.46 9.32 9.38
N ILE A 90 -9.05 8.13 9.33
CA ILE A 90 -10.49 7.92 9.07
C ILE A 90 -11.33 8.55 10.19
N GLU A 91 -11.01 8.28 11.46
CA GLU A 91 -11.73 8.84 12.62
C GLU A 91 -11.69 10.38 12.66
N ARG A 92 -10.58 10.99 12.23
CA ARG A 92 -10.45 12.45 12.15
C ARG A 92 -11.24 13.06 10.99
N ALA A 93 -11.44 12.33 9.93
CA ALA A 93 -12.18 12.79 8.75
C ALA A 93 -13.69 12.80 9.05
N ARG A 94 -14.19 13.94 9.54
CA ARG A 94 -15.59 14.10 9.93
C ARG A 94 -16.57 14.19 8.76
N ASP A 95 -16.09 14.52 7.55
CA ASP A 95 -16.91 14.63 6.35
C ASP A 95 -16.93 13.28 5.60
N PRO A 96 -18.09 12.60 5.52
CA PRO A 96 -18.22 11.35 4.80
C PRO A 96 -17.77 11.42 3.33
N LYS A 97 -17.92 12.57 2.67
CA LYS A 97 -17.47 12.76 1.29
C LYS A 97 -15.96 12.75 1.14
N VAL A 98 -15.23 13.16 2.19
CA VAL A 98 -13.76 13.06 2.21
C VAL A 98 -13.35 11.61 2.32
N ILE A 99 -14.00 10.85 3.19
CA ILE A 99 -13.76 9.41 3.37
C ILE A 99 -14.08 8.66 2.07
N GLU A 100 -15.24 8.91 1.47
CA GLU A 100 -15.65 8.27 0.21
C GLU A 100 -14.62 8.53 -0.91
N ARG A 101 -14.15 9.76 -1.07
CA ARG A 101 -13.12 10.09 -2.08
C ARG A 101 -11.81 9.35 -1.81
N ALA A 102 -11.39 9.28 -0.53
CA ALA A 102 -10.16 8.57 -0.15
C ALA A 102 -10.25 7.08 -0.46
N VAL A 103 -11.36 6.43 -0.10
CA VAL A 103 -11.61 5.01 -0.41
C VAL A 103 -11.62 4.78 -1.92
N ARG A 104 -12.32 5.62 -2.68
CA ARG A 104 -12.36 5.54 -4.14
C ARG A 104 -10.96 5.65 -4.77
N SER A 105 -10.14 6.59 -4.29
CA SER A 105 -8.76 6.77 -4.75
C SER A 105 -7.89 5.52 -4.50
N VAL A 106 -8.05 4.88 -3.34
CA VAL A 106 -7.35 3.62 -3.02
C VAL A 106 -7.81 2.48 -3.92
N HIS A 107 -9.13 2.34 -4.14
CA HIS A 107 -9.67 1.33 -5.05
C HIS A 107 -9.22 1.54 -6.50
N GLU A 108 -9.13 2.80 -6.96
CA GLU A 108 -8.59 3.13 -8.28
C GLU A 108 -7.11 2.73 -8.39
N LEU A 109 -6.32 2.96 -7.34
CA LEU A 109 -4.91 2.54 -7.30
C LEU A 109 -4.80 0.99 -7.36
N PHE A 110 -5.62 0.27 -6.59
CA PHE A 110 -5.62 -1.20 -6.62
C PHE A 110 -6.07 -1.75 -7.98
N ALA A 111 -7.08 -1.13 -8.60
CA ALA A 111 -7.49 -1.48 -9.95
C ALA A 111 -6.42 -1.20 -11.03
N ARG A 112 -5.49 -0.26 -10.79
CA ARG A 112 -4.32 -0.06 -11.66
C ARG A 112 -3.30 -1.19 -11.47
N ILE A 113 -3.10 -1.66 -10.24
CA ILE A 113 -2.23 -2.80 -9.94
C ILE A 113 -2.74 -4.06 -10.65
N ASP A 114 -4.04 -4.37 -10.53
CA ASP A 114 -4.71 -5.50 -11.18
C ASP A 114 -4.57 -5.48 -12.72
N ARG A 115 -4.50 -4.28 -13.32
CA ARG A 115 -4.35 -4.11 -14.76
C ARG A 115 -2.92 -4.04 -15.28
N LEU A 116 -1.91 -4.17 -14.42
CA LEU A 116 -0.51 -4.18 -14.89
C LEU A 116 -0.28 -5.36 -15.84
N PRO A 117 0.41 -5.13 -16.98
CA PRO A 117 0.66 -6.19 -17.95
C PRO A 117 1.85 -7.11 -17.56
N CYS A 118 1.88 -7.51 -16.30
CA CYS A 118 2.89 -8.42 -15.75
C CYS A 118 2.31 -9.21 -14.58
N THR A 119 2.91 -10.32 -14.21
CA THR A 119 2.50 -11.06 -13.02
C THR A 119 2.84 -10.28 -11.76
N VAL A 120 1.85 -10.07 -10.90
CA VAL A 120 1.96 -9.36 -9.63
C VAL A 120 1.77 -10.33 -8.48
N VAL A 121 2.73 -10.38 -7.56
CA VAL A 121 2.70 -11.29 -6.41
C VAL A 121 2.84 -10.49 -5.11
N ALA A 122 2.02 -10.82 -4.12
CA ALA A 122 2.19 -10.33 -2.74
C ALA A 122 2.87 -11.40 -1.88
N ALA A 123 4.09 -11.11 -1.39
CA ALA A 123 4.79 -11.95 -0.41
C ALA A 123 4.49 -11.43 1.01
N VAL A 124 3.64 -12.15 1.71
CA VAL A 124 2.98 -11.71 2.93
C VAL A 124 3.52 -12.41 4.16
N GLY A 125 3.94 -11.63 5.14
CA GLY A 125 4.26 -12.09 6.49
C GLY A 125 3.58 -11.22 7.56
N GLY A 126 3.24 -11.83 8.68
CA GLY A 126 2.55 -11.17 9.77
C GLY A 126 1.07 -10.85 9.51
N PRO A 127 0.46 -9.97 10.31
CA PRO A 127 -0.96 -9.61 10.15
C PRO A 127 -1.18 -8.66 8.97
N VAL A 128 -2.19 -8.97 8.14
CA VAL A 128 -2.59 -8.20 6.95
C VAL A 128 -4.11 -8.03 6.94
N PRO A 129 -4.63 -7.11 7.74
CA PRO A 129 -6.06 -6.85 7.84
C PRO A 129 -6.54 -5.82 6.81
N GLY A 130 -7.83 -5.88 6.47
CA GLY A 130 -8.58 -4.83 5.78
C GLY A 130 -7.99 -4.41 4.45
N GLY A 131 -7.82 -3.12 4.24
CA GLY A 131 -7.29 -2.55 3.00
C GLY A 131 -5.93 -3.12 2.57
N ALA A 132 -5.12 -3.62 3.50
CA ALA A 132 -3.88 -4.33 3.15
C ALA A 132 -4.16 -5.70 2.50
N PHE A 133 -5.20 -6.39 2.94
CA PHE A 133 -5.65 -7.63 2.30
C PHE A 133 -6.32 -7.32 0.95
N GLU A 134 -7.04 -6.21 0.82
CA GLU A 134 -7.61 -5.77 -0.46
C GLU A 134 -6.51 -5.51 -1.51
N LEU A 135 -5.36 -4.91 -1.12
CA LEU A 135 -4.19 -4.82 -2.00
C LEU A 135 -3.70 -6.20 -2.44
N CYS A 136 -3.66 -7.18 -1.53
CA CYS A 136 -3.27 -8.54 -1.90
C CYS A 136 -4.25 -9.18 -2.89
N LEU A 137 -5.56 -8.88 -2.78
CA LEU A 137 -6.59 -9.37 -3.69
C LEU A 137 -6.49 -8.76 -5.10
N ALA A 138 -5.83 -7.60 -5.24
CA ALA A 138 -5.51 -6.99 -6.53
C ALA A 138 -4.25 -7.57 -7.19
N CYS A 139 -3.60 -8.55 -6.57
CA CYS A 139 -2.44 -9.28 -7.11
C CYS A 139 -2.89 -10.60 -7.75
N ASP A 140 -2.11 -11.11 -8.70
CA ASP A 140 -2.37 -12.42 -9.35
C ASP A 140 -2.16 -13.60 -8.38
N ALA A 141 -1.27 -13.44 -7.40
CA ALA A 141 -0.99 -14.47 -6.40
C ALA A 141 -0.58 -13.88 -5.04
N ILE A 142 -0.91 -14.62 -3.99
CA ILE A 142 -0.54 -14.31 -2.61
C ILE A 142 0.30 -15.48 -2.08
N VAL A 143 1.53 -15.20 -1.66
CA VAL A 143 2.42 -16.15 -1.00
C VAL A 143 2.47 -15.80 0.49
N LEU A 144 2.00 -16.69 1.32
CA LEU A 144 1.95 -16.49 2.77
C LEU A 144 3.15 -17.13 3.47
N SER A 145 3.73 -16.42 4.44
CA SER A 145 4.65 -17.01 5.39
C SER A 145 3.95 -18.10 6.22
N ASN A 146 4.66 -19.18 6.50
CA ASN A 146 4.19 -20.26 7.39
C ASN A 146 4.27 -19.89 8.88
N ASP A 147 4.46 -18.62 9.23
CA ASP A 147 4.48 -18.14 10.62
C ASP A 147 3.03 -18.09 11.17
N GLU A 148 2.85 -18.58 12.39
CA GLU A 148 1.54 -18.57 13.08
C GLU A 148 0.97 -17.16 13.29
N LYS A 149 1.80 -16.13 13.26
CA LYS A 149 1.38 -14.72 13.33
C LYS A 149 0.82 -14.19 12.02
N THR A 150 1.05 -14.89 10.90
CA THR A 150 0.51 -14.49 9.61
C THR A 150 -1.00 -14.71 9.60
N ARG A 151 -1.74 -13.61 9.50
CA ARG A 151 -3.21 -13.56 9.50
C ARG A 151 -3.66 -12.60 8.42
N ILE A 152 -4.51 -13.06 7.52
CA ILE A 152 -5.15 -12.24 6.50
C ILE A 152 -6.67 -12.21 6.72
N GLY A 153 -7.33 -11.12 6.40
CA GLY A 153 -8.78 -11.05 6.49
C GLY A 153 -9.34 -9.63 6.46
N LEU A 154 -10.66 -9.59 6.47
CA LEU A 154 -11.46 -8.36 6.46
C LEU A 154 -12.17 -8.20 7.82
N PRO A 155 -11.49 -7.70 8.86
CA PRO A 155 -12.07 -7.52 10.19
C PRO A 155 -13.21 -6.50 10.22
N GLU A 156 -13.29 -5.61 9.22
CA GLU A 156 -14.33 -4.60 9.03
C GLU A 156 -15.73 -5.21 9.01
N THR A 157 -15.88 -6.44 8.55
CA THR A 157 -17.16 -7.17 8.53
C THR A 157 -17.72 -7.42 9.93
N LYS A 158 -16.91 -7.26 10.99
CA LYS A 158 -17.30 -7.43 12.40
C LYS A 158 -17.50 -6.10 13.14
N LEU A 159 -17.09 -4.99 12.51
CA LEU A 159 -17.15 -3.67 13.13
C LEU A 159 -18.47 -2.93 12.82
N GLY A 160 -19.27 -3.41 11.90
CA GLY A 160 -20.57 -2.84 11.51
C GLY A 160 -20.45 -1.71 10.52
#